data_d360142b5cf1b8da5f33d32525154ca4
#
_entry.id   d360142b5cf1b8da5f33d32525154ca4
#
_cell.length_a   1.000
_cell.length_b   1.000
_cell.length_c   1.000
_cell.angle_alpha   90.00
_cell.angle_beta   90.00
_cell.angle_gamma   90.00
#
_symmetry.space_group_name_H-M   'P 1'
#
loop_
_entity.id
_entity.type
_entity.pdbx_description
1 polymer ?
#
loop_
_entity_poly.entity_id
_entity_poly.type
_entity_poly.pdbx_seq_one_letter_code
_entity_poly.pdbx_strand_id
1 'polypeptide(L)'
;MSQKRTKSKKNKRKNLLINILAGFLILLSLALIFNSKIRDVIMIWNTNKYQVSQVSKEEIEENKTATGNFDFDSVKSLSSEAVLSAQWSSQQLPVIGGISIPELEMNLPIFKGLDNVNLFYGAGTMKADQVMGQGNYSLASHRIFTGKDADQKLFSPLARATNGMFIYLTDKEKVYKYEIVEVKK
;
A
#
# COMPACT_ATOMS: atom_id res chain seq x y z
N MET A 1 3.01 52.46 37.57
CA MET A 1 3.18 50.99 37.78
C MET A 1 2.63 50.10 36.69
N SER A 2 2.00 50.60 35.64
CA SER A 2 1.31 49.79 34.57
C SER A 2 2.20 49.21 33.50
N GLN A 3 3.28 49.88 33.08
CA GLN A 3 4.13 49.46 31.94
C GLN A 3 5.00 48.16 32.17
N LYS A 4 5.33 47.83 33.42
CA LYS A 4 6.10 46.60 33.72
C LYS A 4 5.28 45.30 33.56
N ARG A 5 3.97 45.33 33.75
CA ARG A 5 3.09 44.14 33.64
C ARG A 5 2.82 43.75 32.17
N THR A 6 2.74 44.72 31.27
CA THR A 6 2.49 44.48 29.82
C THR A 6 3.73 43.91 29.12
N LYS A 7 4.95 44.37 29.43
CA LYS A 7 6.21 43.81 28.91
C LYS A 7 6.42 42.36 29.33
N SER A 8 6.12 42.00 30.59
CA SER A 8 6.23 40.61 31.11
C SER A 8 5.30 39.64 30.39
N LYS A 9 4.03 40.03 30.14
CA LYS A 9 3.05 39.20 29.41
C LYS A 9 3.45 39.00 27.94
N LYS A 10 4.01 40.04 27.28
CA LYS A 10 4.46 39.98 25.88
C LYS A 10 5.65 39.02 25.74
N ASN A 11 6.60 39.04 26.68
CA ASN A 11 7.75 38.14 26.67
C ASN A 11 7.36 36.68 26.92
N LYS A 12 6.40 36.43 27.85
CA LYS A 12 5.88 35.07 28.10
C LYS A 12 5.20 34.50 26.85
N ARG A 13 4.37 35.28 26.14
CA ARG A 13 3.75 34.86 24.89
C ARG A 13 4.78 34.59 23.78
N LYS A 14 5.81 35.45 23.65
CA LYS A 14 6.90 35.24 22.69
C LYS A 14 7.65 33.94 22.98
N ASN A 15 8.01 33.68 24.24
CA ASN A 15 8.71 32.45 24.62
C ASN A 15 7.84 31.22 24.39
N LEU A 16 6.53 31.30 24.67
CA LEU A 16 5.58 30.21 24.39
C LEU A 16 5.54 29.89 22.87
N LEU A 17 5.44 30.91 22.02
CA LEU A 17 5.45 30.74 20.58
C LEU A 17 6.77 30.14 20.08
N ILE A 18 7.92 30.56 20.61
CA ILE A 18 9.23 30.01 20.26
C ILE A 18 9.30 28.52 20.68
N ASN A 19 8.82 28.17 21.87
CA ASN A 19 8.83 26.80 22.35
C ASN A 19 7.90 25.90 21.50
N ILE A 20 6.72 26.41 21.10
CA ILE A 20 5.79 25.70 20.20
C ILE A 20 6.47 25.49 18.83
N LEU A 21 7.09 26.53 18.29
CA LEU A 21 7.80 26.42 17.00
C LEU A 21 8.97 25.44 17.09
N ALA A 22 9.77 25.49 18.17
CA ALA A 22 10.85 24.54 18.39
C ALA A 22 10.34 23.10 18.50
N GLY A 23 9.27 22.87 19.26
CA GLY A 23 8.61 21.56 19.36
C GLY A 23 8.11 21.07 18.00
N PHE A 24 7.47 21.94 17.20
CA PHE A 24 7.04 21.62 15.85
C PHE A 24 8.20 21.23 14.92
N LEU A 25 9.30 21.98 14.97
CA LEU A 25 10.49 21.68 14.16
C LEU A 25 11.16 20.36 14.57
N ILE A 26 11.15 20.02 15.86
CA ILE A 26 11.64 18.71 16.32
C ILE A 26 10.73 17.58 15.79
N LEU A 27 9.41 17.73 15.88
CA LEU A 27 8.48 16.73 15.35
C LEU A 27 8.62 16.55 13.83
N LEU A 28 8.76 17.67 13.11
CA LEU A 28 8.99 17.64 11.66
C LEU A 28 10.30 16.93 11.32
N SER A 29 11.39 17.20 12.05
CA SER A 29 12.66 16.53 11.86
C SER A 29 12.56 15.03 12.10
N LEU A 30 11.87 14.60 13.16
CA LEU A 30 11.61 13.19 13.44
C LEU A 30 10.79 12.55 12.33
N ALA A 31 9.75 13.22 11.82
CA ALA A 31 8.94 12.72 10.72
C ALA A 31 9.77 12.54 9.43
N LEU A 32 10.70 13.45 9.14
CA LEU A 32 11.62 13.34 8.01
C LEU A 32 12.63 12.18 8.17
N ILE A 33 13.17 11.99 9.37
CA ILE A 33 14.09 10.89 9.66
C ILE A 33 13.39 9.52 9.54
N PHE A 34 12.15 9.43 10.00
CA PHE A 34 11.37 8.19 10.02
C PHE A 34 10.40 8.04 8.85
N ASN A 35 10.51 8.85 7.79
CA ASN A 35 9.53 8.88 6.71
C ASN A 35 9.32 7.51 6.04
N SER A 36 10.38 6.74 5.82
CA SER A 36 10.28 5.39 5.24
C SER A 36 9.56 4.41 6.16
N LYS A 37 9.78 4.51 7.47
CA LYS A 37 9.07 3.67 8.45
C LYS A 37 7.59 4.04 8.54
N ILE A 38 7.26 5.34 8.49
CA ILE A 38 5.88 5.83 8.46
C ILE A 38 5.18 5.30 7.22
N ARG A 39 5.80 5.42 6.05
CA ARG A 39 5.31 4.85 4.79
C ARG A 39 5.02 3.36 4.93
N ASP A 40 5.99 2.60 5.42
CA ASP A 40 5.90 1.14 5.55
C ASP A 40 4.76 0.73 6.48
N VAL A 41 4.57 1.42 7.61
CA VAL A 41 3.45 1.19 8.53
C VAL A 41 2.11 1.47 7.83
N ILE A 42 2.00 2.57 7.09
CA ILE A 42 0.78 2.91 6.34
C ILE A 42 0.49 1.84 5.28
N MET A 43 1.50 1.38 4.55
CA MET A 43 1.34 0.32 3.55
C MET A 43 0.85 -0.98 4.18
N ILE A 44 1.52 -1.47 5.22
CA ILE A 44 1.16 -2.71 5.91
C ILE A 44 -0.26 -2.61 6.50
N TRP A 45 -0.58 -1.49 7.14
CA TRP A 45 -1.91 -1.28 7.70
C TRP A 45 -3.01 -1.33 6.63
N ASN A 46 -2.81 -0.66 5.49
CA ASN A 46 -3.76 -0.70 4.38
C ASN A 46 -3.79 -2.08 3.70
N THR A 47 -2.64 -2.72 3.47
CA THR A 47 -2.61 -4.10 2.96
C THR A 47 -3.46 -5.03 3.82
N ASN A 48 -3.34 -4.92 5.15
CA ASN A 48 -4.13 -5.74 6.07
C ASN A 48 -5.62 -5.36 6.07
N LYS A 49 -5.94 -4.07 5.98
CA LYS A 49 -7.32 -3.57 5.90
C LYS A 49 -8.04 -4.10 4.66
N TYR A 50 -7.35 -4.18 3.53
CA TYR A 50 -7.91 -4.62 2.25
C TYR A 50 -7.72 -6.12 1.96
N GLN A 51 -7.22 -6.91 2.92
CA GLN A 51 -7.14 -8.37 2.74
C GLN A 51 -8.48 -8.95 2.32
N VAL A 52 -8.45 -9.94 1.43
CA VAL A 52 -9.67 -10.61 0.94
C VAL A 52 -10.55 -11.15 2.07
N SER A 53 -9.97 -11.47 3.22
CA SER A 53 -10.70 -11.90 4.42
C SER A 53 -11.57 -10.80 5.03
N GLN A 54 -11.21 -9.52 4.84
CA GLN A 54 -11.89 -8.35 5.42
C GLN A 54 -13.00 -7.80 4.52
N VAL A 55 -13.07 -8.22 3.25
CA VAL A 55 -14.05 -7.75 2.27
C VAL A 55 -15.16 -8.78 2.13
N SER A 56 -16.42 -8.39 2.01
CA SER A 56 -17.52 -9.33 1.79
C SER A 56 -17.49 -9.93 0.39
N LYS A 57 -18.18 -11.06 0.20
CA LYS A 57 -18.30 -11.67 -1.11
C LYS A 57 -19.09 -10.78 -2.08
N GLU A 58 -20.14 -10.17 -1.59
CA GLU A 58 -21.01 -9.26 -2.33
C GLU A 58 -20.21 -8.04 -2.82
N GLU A 59 -19.37 -7.47 -1.96
CA GLU A 59 -18.49 -6.36 -2.32
C GLU A 59 -17.45 -6.76 -3.38
N ILE A 60 -16.90 -7.97 -3.30
CA ILE A 60 -15.98 -8.49 -4.33
C ILE A 60 -16.68 -8.58 -5.68
N GLU A 61 -17.91 -9.09 -5.72
CA GLU A 61 -18.68 -9.19 -6.98
C GLU A 61 -19.02 -7.82 -7.57
N GLU A 62 -19.40 -6.85 -6.73
CA GLU A 62 -19.61 -5.46 -7.14
C GLU A 62 -18.31 -4.86 -7.70
N ASN A 63 -17.20 -5.03 -7.00
CA ASN A 63 -15.90 -4.52 -7.39
C ASN A 63 -15.37 -5.12 -8.70
N LYS A 64 -15.77 -6.34 -9.07
CA LYS A 64 -15.43 -6.94 -10.37
C LYS A 64 -16.01 -6.12 -11.54
N THR A 65 -17.09 -5.35 -11.32
CA THR A 65 -17.70 -4.47 -12.32
C THR A 65 -17.16 -3.04 -12.30
N ALA A 66 -16.36 -2.67 -11.28
CA ALA A 66 -15.81 -1.34 -11.14
C ALA A 66 -14.91 -0.95 -12.32
N THR A 67 -14.83 0.35 -12.59
CA THR A 67 -13.91 0.90 -13.58
C THR A 67 -12.49 0.84 -13.01
N GLY A 68 -11.52 0.31 -13.77
CA GLY A 68 -10.11 0.28 -13.40
C GLY A 68 -9.26 0.98 -14.45
N ASN A 69 -8.11 1.51 -14.05
CA ASN A 69 -7.08 1.95 -14.97
C ASN A 69 -6.19 0.75 -15.35
N PHE A 70 -5.99 0.51 -16.64
CA PHE A 70 -5.16 -0.59 -17.17
C PHE A 70 -3.97 -0.07 -17.99
N ASP A 71 -3.71 1.24 -17.93
CA ASP A 71 -2.56 1.86 -18.55
C ASP A 71 -1.32 1.69 -17.66
N PHE A 72 -0.42 0.79 -18.07
CA PHE A 72 0.82 0.52 -17.35
C PHE A 72 1.78 1.72 -17.36
N ASP A 73 1.75 2.56 -18.37
CA ASP A 73 2.62 3.73 -18.49
C ASP A 73 2.24 4.83 -17.49
N SER A 74 1.03 4.78 -16.95
CA SER A 74 0.55 5.68 -15.91
C SER A 74 1.06 5.33 -14.50
N VAL A 75 1.69 4.15 -14.33
CA VAL A 75 2.17 3.65 -13.02
C VAL A 75 3.38 4.46 -12.56
N LYS A 76 3.27 5.05 -11.37
CA LYS A 76 4.34 5.84 -10.74
C LYS A 76 5.15 5.00 -9.78
N SER A 77 6.42 5.38 -9.62
CA SER A 77 7.29 4.77 -8.61
C SER A 77 6.74 4.99 -7.19
N LEU A 78 6.95 3.99 -6.33
CA LEU A 78 6.55 4.06 -4.92
C LEU A 78 7.44 5.07 -4.18
N SER A 79 6.86 6.18 -3.72
CA SER A 79 7.51 7.18 -2.87
C SER A 79 6.74 7.40 -1.57
N SER A 80 7.39 7.96 -0.56
CA SER A 80 6.71 8.28 0.70
C SER A 80 5.59 9.31 0.49
N GLU A 81 5.82 10.30 -0.37
CA GLU A 81 4.85 11.34 -0.72
C GLU A 81 3.64 10.75 -1.43
N ALA A 82 3.86 9.80 -2.36
CA ALA A 82 2.78 9.14 -3.09
C ALA A 82 1.89 8.31 -2.16
N VAL A 83 2.48 7.54 -1.23
CA VAL A 83 1.74 6.74 -0.25
C VAL A 83 0.97 7.64 0.72
N LEU A 84 1.59 8.72 1.21
CA LEU A 84 0.91 9.70 2.07
C LEU A 84 -0.25 10.39 1.33
N SER A 85 -0.04 10.79 0.07
CA SER A 85 -1.09 11.38 -0.76
C SER A 85 -2.25 10.40 -0.98
N ALA A 86 -1.96 9.13 -1.24
CA ALA A 86 -2.96 8.06 -1.39
C ALA A 86 -3.82 7.88 -0.13
N GLN A 87 -3.22 8.05 1.06
CA GLN A 87 -3.93 7.95 2.34
C GLN A 87 -5.02 9.02 2.52
N TRP A 88 -4.86 10.18 1.90
CA TRP A 88 -5.84 11.27 1.94
C TRP A 88 -6.93 11.16 0.85
N SER A 89 -6.76 10.24 -0.11
CA SER A 89 -7.80 9.97 -1.09
C SER A 89 -8.92 9.17 -0.42
N SER A 90 -10.15 9.67 -0.50
CA SER A 90 -11.35 9.02 0.06
C SER A 90 -11.84 7.85 -0.81
N GLN A 91 -11.01 7.35 -1.70
CA GLN A 91 -11.39 6.36 -2.69
C GLN A 91 -11.51 4.97 -2.05
N GLN A 92 -12.66 4.34 -2.23
CA GLN A 92 -12.82 2.93 -1.91
C GLN A 92 -12.07 2.11 -2.96
N LEU A 93 -11.16 1.24 -2.49
CA LEU A 93 -10.34 0.45 -3.40
C LEU A 93 -11.06 -0.83 -3.81
N PRO A 94 -11.14 -1.15 -5.12
CA PRO A 94 -11.92 -2.26 -5.64
C PRO A 94 -11.19 -3.60 -5.44
N VAL A 95 -11.27 -4.17 -4.24
CA VAL A 95 -10.74 -5.52 -3.96
C VAL A 95 -11.60 -6.55 -4.69
N ILE A 96 -10.97 -7.37 -5.53
CA ILE A 96 -11.61 -8.43 -6.30
C ILE A 96 -11.13 -9.84 -5.94
N GLY A 97 -10.22 -9.94 -4.98
CA GLY A 97 -9.68 -11.22 -4.52
C GLY A 97 -8.40 -11.08 -3.73
N GLY A 98 -7.70 -12.19 -3.57
CA GLY A 98 -6.41 -12.26 -2.90
C GLY A 98 -5.45 -13.23 -3.58
N ILE A 99 -4.15 -12.98 -3.40
CA ILE A 99 -3.04 -13.85 -3.81
C ILE A 99 -2.21 -14.24 -2.61
N SER A 100 -1.87 -15.53 -2.51
CA SER A 100 -0.95 -16.04 -1.48
C SER A 100 0.07 -16.99 -2.08
N ILE A 101 1.32 -16.87 -1.63
CA ILE A 101 2.40 -17.83 -1.87
C ILE A 101 2.99 -18.16 -0.50
N PRO A 102 2.53 -19.23 0.17
CA PRO A 102 2.92 -19.53 1.55
C PRO A 102 4.42 -19.71 1.75
N GLU A 103 5.12 -20.31 0.79
CA GLU A 103 6.56 -20.54 0.82
C GLU A 103 7.38 -19.23 0.81
N LEU A 104 6.77 -18.14 0.39
CA LEU A 104 7.35 -16.79 0.37
C LEU A 104 6.78 -15.88 1.47
N GLU A 105 5.90 -16.41 2.32
CA GLU A 105 5.13 -15.63 3.32
C GLU A 105 4.39 -14.44 2.69
N MET A 106 3.99 -14.58 1.42
CA MET A 106 3.31 -13.53 0.66
C MET A 106 1.80 -13.74 0.72
N ASN A 107 1.08 -12.70 1.14
CA ASN A 107 -0.38 -12.65 1.17
C ASN A 107 -0.86 -11.22 0.91
N LEU A 108 -1.48 -10.98 -0.25
CA LEU A 108 -1.83 -9.65 -0.70
C LEU A 108 -3.27 -9.60 -1.24
N PRO A 109 -3.99 -8.47 -1.08
CA PRO A 109 -5.22 -8.22 -1.80
C PRO A 109 -4.94 -8.06 -3.30
N ILE A 110 -5.91 -8.44 -4.11
CA ILE A 110 -5.94 -8.15 -5.55
C ILE A 110 -7.00 -7.09 -5.80
N PHE A 111 -6.59 -6.00 -6.44
CA PHE A 111 -7.45 -4.90 -6.86
C PHE A 111 -7.73 -4.94 -8.36
N LYS A 112 -8.85 -4.37 -8.78
CA LYS A 112 -9.13 -4.18 -10.19
C LYS A 112 -8.37 -2.98 -10.74
N GLY A 113 -7.50 -3.22 -11.74
CA GLY A 113 -6.71 -2.18 -12.40
C GLY A 113 -5.39 -1.85 -11.72
N LEU A 114 -4.65 -0.96 -12.38
CA LEU A 114 -3.28 -0.55 -12.07
C LEU A 114 -3.18 0.84 -11.43
N ASP A 115 -4.27 1.32 -10.80
CA ASP A 115 -4.21 2.58 -10.07
C ASP A 115 -3.08 2.55 -9.05
N ASN A 116 -2.33 3.66 -8.95
CA ASN A 116 -1.14 3.71 -8.10
C ASN A 116 -1.45 3.34 -6.65
N VAL A 117 -2.64 3.72 -6.14
CA VAL A 117 -3.06 3.39 -4.78
C VAL A 117 -3.23 1.88 -4.59
N ASN A 118 -3.79 1.17 -5.59
CA ASN A 118 -3.92 -0.28 -5.58
C ASN A 118 -2.56 -0.96 -5.45
N LEU A 119 -1.60 -0.50 -6.26
CA LEU A 119 -0.25 -1.06 -6.30
C LEU A 119 0.59 -0.74 -5.06
N PHE A 120 0.23 0.30 -4.29
CA PHE A 120 0.89 0.60 -3.01
C PHE A 120 0.46 -0.34 -1.89
N TYR A 121 -0.70 -0.99 -2.01
CA TYR A 121 -1.27 -1.80 -0.94
C TYR A 121 -1.45 -3.28 -1.29
N GLY A 122 -1.30 -3.65 -2.56
CA GLY A 122 -1.43 -5.03 -3.02
C GLY A 122 -1.05 -5.23 -4.47
N ALA A 123 -1.71 -6.16 -5.13
CA ALA A 123 -1.55 -6.46 -6.55
C ALA A 123 -2.72 -5.88 -7.35
N GLY A 124 -2.45 -5.38 -8.55
CA GLY A 124 -3.45 -4.90 -9.50
C GLY A 124 -3.57 -5.82 -10.70
N THR A 125 -4.79 -5.95 -11.24
CA THR A 125 -5.01 -6.66 -12.51
C THR A 125 -4.54 -5.82 -13.70
N MET A 126 -3.88 -6.48 -14.67
CA MET A 126 -3.30 -5.78 -15.82
C MET A 126 -4.25 -5.70 -17.03
N LYS A 127 -5.36 -6.43 -17.00
CA LYS A 127 -6.36 -6.47 -18.08
C LYS A 127 -7.76 -6.36 -17.52
N ALA A 128 -8.64 -5.67 -18.26
CA ALA A 128 -9.99 -5.36 -17.81
C ALA A 128 -10.90 -6.59 -17.67
N ASP A 129 -10.73 -7.54 -18.55
CA ASP A 129 -11.61 -8.70 -18.80
C ASP A 129 -11.03 -10.03 -18.33
N GLN A 130 -9.91 -10.00 -17.60
CA GLN A 130 -9.32 -11.24 -17.09
C GLN A 130 -10.13 -11.84 -15.94
N VAL A 131 -10.27 -13.16 -15.94
CA VAL A 131 -11.02 -13.92 -14.95
C VAL A 131 -10.11 -14.94 -14.27
N MET A 132 -10.17 -15.04 -12.93
CA MET A 132 -9.42 -16.05 -12.19
C MET A 132 -9.76 -17.46 -12.66
N GLY A 133 -8.75 -18.29 -12.85
CA GLY A 133 -8.92 -19.68 -13.33
C GLY A 133 -9.19 -19.81 -14.81
N GLN A 134 -9.21 -18.72 -15.58
CA GLN A 134 -9.46 -18.76 -17.02
C GLN A 134 -8.38 -17.98 -17.79
N GLY A 135 -7.80 -18.63 -18.81
CA GLY A 135 -6.83 -18.01 -19.70
C GLY A 135 -5.62 -17.44 -18.98
N ASN A 136 -5.17 -16.25 -19.40
CA ASN A 136 -4.01 -15.57 -18.82
C ASN A 136 -4.48 -14.53 -17.78
N TYR A 137 -4.20 -14.78 -16.52
CA TYR A 137 -4.49 -13.87 -15.40
C TYR A 137 -3.20 -13.14 -14.99
N SER A 138 -3.06 -11.89 -15.38
CA SER A 138 -1.85 -11.09 -15.20
C SER A 138 -1.99 -10.12 -14.05
N LEU A 139 -1.02 -10.10 -13.14
CA LEU A 139 -0.98 -9.23 -11.96
C LEU A 139 0.32 -8.42 -11.95
N ALA A 140 0.23 -7.18 -11.47
CA ALA A 140 1.38 -6.33 -11.20
C ALA A 140 1.34 -5.82 -9.75
N SER A 141 2.52 -5.57 -9.19
CA SER A 141 2.69 -4.88 -7.92
C SER A 141 4.09 -4.29 -7.83
N HIS A 142 4.31 -3.41 -6.86
CA HIS A 142 5.65 -2.85 -6.66
C HIS A 142 6.63 -3.87 -6.07
N ARG A 143 7.90 -3.73 -6.49
CA ARG A 143 9.05 -4.32 -5.81
C ARG A 143 9.75 -3.24 -4.99
N ILE A 144 10.00 -3.52 -3.71
CA ILE A 144 10.67 -2.60 -2.79
C ILE A 144 12.13 -3.03 -2.65
N PHE A 145 13.05 -2.10 -2.88
CA PHE A 145 14.48 -2.38 -2.87
C PHE A 145 15.19 -1.91 -1.60
N THR A 146 14.58 -1.01 -0.83
CA THR A 146 15.22 -0.35 0.31
C THR A 146 14.30 -0.31 1.51
N GLY A 147 14.91 -0.36 2.70
CA GLY A 147 14.20 -0.33 3.96
C GLY A 147 14.24 -1.67 4.71
N LYS A 148 13.85 -1.65 5.97
CA LYS A 148 13.75 -2.86 6.77
C LYS A 148 12.67 -3.78 6.19
N ASP A 149 12.98 -5.07 6.07
CA ASP A 149 12.06 -6.10 5.55
C ASP A 149 11.47 -5.75 4.15
N ALA A 150 12.25 -5.03 3.32
CA ALA A 150 11.85 -4.62 1.97
C ALA A 150 11.54 -5.84 1.09
N ASP A 151 12.28 -6.91 1.26
CA ASP A 151 12.17 -8.18 0.55
C ASP A 151 10.93 -9.01 0.94
N GLN A 152 10.17 -8.57 1.95
CA GLN A 152 8.93 -9.21 2.42
C GLN A 152 7.66 -8.46 2.00
N LYS A 153 7.79 -7.33 1.30
CA LYS A 153 6.67 -6.44 0.99
C LYS A 153 6.26 -6.55 -0.47
N LEU A 154 4.94 -6.49 -0.70
CA LEU A 154 4.32 -6.51 -2.03
C LEU A 154 4.87 -7.68 -2.88
N PHE A 155 5.36 -7.44 -4.10
CA PHE A 155 5.96 -8.47 -4.95
C PHE A 155 7.48 -8.65 -4.76
N SER A 156 8.08 -8.01 -3.76
CA SER A 156 9.51 -8.22 -3.45
C SER A 156 9.86 -9.67 -3.11
N PRO A 157 9.00 -10.46 -2.40
CA PRO A 157 9.27 -11.87 -2.12
C PRO A 157 9.45 -12.73 -3.39
N LEU A 158 8.86 -12.34 -4.52
CA LEU A 158 8.98 -13.07 -5.79
C LEU A 158 10.43 -13.18 -6.30
N ALA A 159 11.36 -12.35 -5.79
CA ALA A 159 12.79 -12.50 -6.09
C ALA A 159 13.37 -13.84 -5.58
N ARG A 160 12.70 -14.48 -4.61
CA ARG A 160 13.06 -15.78 -4.03
C ARG A 160 12.21 -16.93 -4.60
N ALA A 161 11.27 -16.63 -5.51
CA ALA A 161 10.42 -17.65 -6.12
C ALA A 161 11.26 -18.66 -6.91
N THR A 162 10.86 -19.91 -6.85
CA THR A 162 11.46 -21.02 -7.62
C THR A 162 10.35 -21.88 -8.23
N ASN A 163 10.71 -22.62 -9.27
CA ASN A 163 9.79 -23.59 -9.88
C ASN A 163 9.34 -24.63 -8.83
N GLY A 164 8.09 -25.03 -8.90
CA GLY A 164 7.46 -25.99 -7.98
C GLY A 164 6.76 -25.35 -6.78
N MET A 165 6.98 -24.05 -6.48
CA MET A 165 6.19 -23.34 -5.47
C MET A 165 4.75 -23.14 -5.95
N PHE A 166 3.82 -22.98 -4.99
CA PHE A 166 2.40 -22.83 -5.31
C PHE A 166 1.89 -21.41 -5.07
N ILE A 167 1.12 -20.93 -6.05
CA ILE A 167 0.36 -19.69 -5.94
C ILE A 167 -1.10 -20.04 -5.72
N TYR A 168 -1.73 -19.41 -4.73
CA TYR A 168 -3.15 -19.52 -4.46
C TYR A 168 -3.82 -18.19 -4.74
N LEU A 169 -4.83 -18.20 -5.62
CA LEU A 169 -5.71 -17.06 -5.85
C LEU A 169 -7.10 -17.38 -5.30
N THR A 170 -7.80 -16.38 -4.76
CA THR A 170 -9.19 -16.56 -4.31
C THR A 170 -10.01 -15.30 -4.51
N ASP A 171 -11.28 -15.49 -4.87
CA ASP A 171 -12.33 -14.47 -4.90
C ASP A 171 -13.40 -14.72 -3.80
N LYS A 172 -13.07 -15.49 -2.76
CA LYS A 172 -13.96 -15.99 -1.69
C LYS A 172 -15.02 -17.01 -2.14
N GLU A 173 -15.18 -17.25 -3.43
CA GLU A 173 -16.02 -18.36 -3.92
C GLU A 173 -15.19 -19.61 -4.14
N LYS A 174 -14.04 -19.44 -4.76
CA LYS A 174 -13.13 -20.50 -5.16
C LYS A 174 -11.71 -20.19 -4.76
N VAL A 175 -10.93 -21.24 -4.64
CA VAL A 175 -9.48 -21.15 -4.52
C VAL A 175 -8.87 -21.82 -5.75
N TYR A 176 -8.05 -21.05 -6.45
CA TYR A 176 -7.32 -21.51 -7.63
C TYR A 176 -5.87 -21.74 -7.24
N LYS A 177 -5.38 -22.97 -7.45
CA LYS A 177 -4.01 -23.36 -7.18
C LYS A 177 -3.23 -23.43 -8.47
N TYR A 178 -2.12 -22.69 -8.54
CA TYR A 178 -1.18 -22.70 -9.66
C TYR A 178 0.19 -23.14 -9.18
N GLU A 179 0.93 -23.85 -10.02
CA GLU A 179 2.33 -24.18 -9.79
C GLU A 179 3.23 -23.26 -10.60
N ILE A 180 4.30 -22.74 -9.97
CA ILE A 180 5.30 -21.93 -10.67
C ILE A 180 6.14 -22.84 -11.55
N VAL A 181 5.99 -22.69 -12.86
CA VAL A 181 6.73 -23.49 -13.86
C VAL A 181 7.95 -22.78 -14.41
N GLU A 182 7.96 -21.44 -14.34
CA GLU A 182 9.07 -20.63 -14.82
C GLU A 182 9.21 -19.33 -14.02
N VAL A 183 10.43 -18.95 -13.67
CA VAL A 183 10.78 -17.66 -13.08
C VAL A 183 11.80 -16.96 -13.95
N LYS A 184 11.45 -15.80 -14.52
CA LYS A 184 12.37 -14.93 -15.27
C LYS A 184 12.79 -13.76 -14.37
N LYS A 185 14.09 -13.49 -14.30
CA LYS A 185 14.69 -12.41 -13.50
C LYS A 185 15.22 -11.30 -14.41
#